data_50b1f893a6278b954dc90afb3c8f45a4
#
_entry.id   50b1f893a6278b954dc90afb3c8f45a4
#
_cell.length_a   1.000
_cell.length_b   1.000
_cell.length_c   1.000
_cell.angle_alpha   90.00
_cell.angle_beta   90.00
_cell.angle_gamma   90.00
#
_symmetry.space_group_name_H-M   'P 1'
#
loop_
_entity.id
_entity.type
_entity.pdbx_description
1 polymer ?
#
loop_
_entity_poly.entity_id
_entity_poly.type
_entity_poly.pdbx_seq_one_letter_code
_entity_poly.pdbx_strand_id
1 'polypeptide(L)'
;LMENSKTERALVCPECGQTEYPKISPAVIVAISDGDRLLMSRYRVNNNPYRGYALIAGFVEIGESFEETIHREVMEEVGLKVKNIRYYKSQPWAFSDTEMIGFFAELDGPDKIKLQEDELSEAGWYHRDEIPDETMMNSIGSELKMVFKYGSLEKFYEVTGYKDQN
;
A
#
# COMPACT_ATOMS: atom_id res chain seq x y z
N LEU A 1 -26.90 -18.06 -17.58
CA LEU A 1 -25.49 -18.33 -17.27
C LEU A 1 -24.63 -17.62 -18.30
N MET A 2 -23.54 -16.98 -17.81
CA MET A 2 -22.55 -16.35 -18.69
C MET A 2 -21.67 -17.42 -19.34
N GLU A 3 -21.18 -17.17 -20.54
CA GLU A 3 -20.30 -18.07 -21.30
C GLU A 3 -18.94 -17.40 -21.53
N ASN A 4 -17.87 -18.17 -21.72
CA ASN A 4 -16.57 -17.62 -22.04
C ASN A 4 -16.59 -16.96 -23.43
N SER A 5 -16.08 -15.75 -23.51
CA SER A 5 -15.81 -15.09 -24.79
C SER A 5 -14.80 -15.88 -25.60
N LYS A 6 -14.97 -15.90 -26.94
CA LYS A 6 -14.06 -16.58 -27.87
C LYS A 6 -12.89 -15.68 -28.31
N THR A 7 -12.98 -14.39 -28.05
CA THR A 7 -12.05 -13.38 -28.60
C THR A 7 -11.25 -12.64 -27.54
N GLU A 8 -11.71 -12.67 -26.27
CA GLU A 8 -11.07 -11.92 -25.19
C GLU A 8 -11.31 -12.61 -23.83
N ARG A 9 -10.59 -12.17 -22.81
CA ARG A 9 -10.74 -12.67 -21.44
C ARG A 9 -11.95 -12.00 -20.78
N ALA A 10 -13.14 -12.50 -21.09
CA ALA A 10 -14.41 -11.99 -20.59
C ALA A 10 -15.47 -13.08 -20.56
N LEU A 11 -16.55 -12.83 -19.85
CA LEU A 11 -17.78 -13.60 -19.90
C LEU A 11 -18.83 -12.82 -20.72
N VAL A 12 -19.60 -13.52 -21.54
CA VAL A 12 -20.65 -12.93 -22.38
C VAL A 12 -21.97 -13.58 -22.04
N CYS A 13 -23.02 -12.79 -21.91
CA CYS A 13 -24.39 -13.29 -21.79
C CYS A 13 -24.89 -13.71 -23.16
N PRO A 14 -25.27 -15.02 -23.37
CA PRO A 14 -25.77 -15.49 -24.65
C PRO A 14 -27.13 -14.91 -25.03
N GLU A 15 -27.88 -14.36 -24.07
CA GLU A 15 -29.22 -13.81 -24.32
C GLU A 15 -29.19 -12.32 -24.73
N CYS A 16 -28.40 -11.50 -24.04
CA CYS A 16 -28.39 -10.05 -24.25
C CYS A 16 -27.05 -9.47 -24.76
N GLY A 17 -26.01 -10.30 -24.85
CA GLY A 17 -24.68 -9.88 -25.32
C GLY A 17 -23.87 -9.08 -24.31
N GLN A 18 -24.36 -8.87 -23.07
CA GLN A 18 -23.60 -8.17 -22.03
C GLN A 18 -22.27 -8.87 -21.78
N THR A 19 -21.21 -8.11 -21.73
CA THR A 19 -19.85 -8.60 -21.49
C THR A 19 -19.39 -8.18 -20.10
N GLU A 20 -18.83 -9.14 -19.35
CA GLU A 20 -18.23 -8.93 -18.05
C GLU A 20 -16.74 -9.28 -18.08
N TYR A 21 -15.91 -8.32 -17.70
CA TYR A 21 -14.46 -8.48 -17.60
C TYR A 21 -14.05 -8.88 -16.18
N PRO A 22 -12.87 -9.51 -16.00
CA PRO A 22 -12.32 -9.75 -14.67
C PRO A 22 -12.23 -8.44 -13.88
N LYS A 23 -12.77 -8.44 -12.67
CA LYS A 23 -12.73 -7.28 -11.80
C LYS A 23 -11.36 -7.19 -11.13
N ILE A 24 -10.71 -6.03 -11.22
CA ILE A 24 -9.51 -5.69 -10.47
C ILE A 24 -9.80 -4.40 -9.71
N SER A 25 -9.54 -4.40 -8.41
CA SER A 25 -9.73 -3.24 -7.54
C SER A 25 -8.38 -2.57 -7.29
N PRO A 26 -8.14 -1.34 -7.77
CA PRO A 26 -6.91 -0.64 -7.48
C PRO A 26 -6.87 -0.18 -6.03
N ALA A 27 -5.69 -0.27 -5.40
CA ALA A 27 -5.43 0.25 -4.07
C ALA A 27 -4.05 0.89 -4.01
N VAL A 28 -3.90 1.93 -3.22
CA VAL A 28 -2.62 2.59 -2.98
C VAL A 28 -2.01 2.14 -1.67
N ILE A 29 -0.68 2.17 -1.60
CA ILE A 29 0.08 2.05 -0.35
C ILE A 29 1.22 3.06 -0.40
N VAL A 30 1.41 3.84 0.68
CA VAL A 30 2.31 4.97 0.67
C VAL A 30 3.27 4.98 1.86
N ALA A 31 4.57 5.06 1.56
CA ALA A 31 5.63 5.31 2.54
C ALA A 31 5.79 6.81 2.72
N ILE A 32 5.32 7.34 3.86
CA ILE A 32 5.35 8.77 4.16
C ILE A 32 6.55 9.07 5.03
N SER A 33 7.42 9.96 4.56
CA SER A 33 8.64 10.36 5.27
C SER A 33 8.57 11.79 5.81
N ASP A 34 9.25 11.99 6.95
CA ASP A 34 9.60 13.30 7.48
C ASP A 34 11.10 13.28 7.80
N GLY A 35 11.93 13.69 6.84
CA GLY A 35 13.38 13.54 6.91
C GLY A 35 13.80 12.08 7.06
N ASP A 36 14.39 11.74 8.20
CA ASP A 36 14.86 10.38 8.53
C ASP A 36 13.82 9.51 9.26
N ARG A 37 12.59 10.00 9.37
CA ARG A 37 11.49 9.26 10.01
C ARG A 37 10.50 8.77 8.97
N LEU A 38 9.97 7.56 9.16
CA LEU A 38 8.89 6.95 8.39
C LEU A 38 7.64 6.84 9.24
N LEU A 39 6.49 7.20 8.70
CA LEU A 39 5.21 6.94 9.32
C LEU A 39 4.87 5.46 9.21
N MET A 40 4.64 4.81 10.34
CA MET A 40 4.13 3.44 10.39
C MET A 40 2.95 3.35 11.33
N SER A 41 2.05 2.42 11.05
CA SER A 41 0.82 2.19 11.79
C SER A 41 0.65 0.72 12.18
N ARG A 42 -0.33 0.44 13.04
CA ARG A 42 -0.78 -0.92 13.34
C ARG A 42 -2.30 -0.98 13.28
N TYR A 43 -2.81 -1.99 12.61
CA TYR A 43 -4.26 -2.24 12.57
C TYR A 43 -4.79 -2.70 13.91
N ARG A 44 -6.06 -2.44 14.16
CA ARG A 44 -6.76 -3.05 15.30
C ARG A 44 -6.89 -4.55 15.12
N VAL A 45 -6.71 -5.28 16.23
CA VAL A 45 -6.71 -6.75 16.28
C VAL A 45 -7.99 -7.36 15.69
N ASN A 46 -9.12 -6.70 15.85
CA ASN A 46 -10.41 -7.22 15.41
C ASN A 46 -10.70 -7.01 13.93
N ASN A 47 -9.98 -6.07 13.28
CA ASN A 47 -10.22 -5.70 11.89
C ASN A 47 -9.24 -6.35 10.92
N ASN A 48 -8.03 -6.71 11.41
CA ASN A 48 -6.99 -7.26 10.55
C ASN A 48 -6.12 -8.24 11.35
N PRO A 49 -5.85 -9.46 10.84
CA PRO A 49 -4.97 -10.43 11.48
C PRO A 49 -3.48 -10.04 11.47
N TYR A 50 -3.08 -9.09 10.62
CA TYR A 50 -1.70 -8.63 10.53
C TYR A 50 -1.29 -7.91 11.82
N ARG A 51 -0.14 -8.31 12.39
CA ARG A 51 0.37 -7.80 13.68
C ARG A 51 1.65 -6.95 13.54
N GLY A 52 2.20 -6.86 12.33
CA GLY A 52 3.36 -6.05 12.04
C GLY A 52 3.04 -4.57 11.88
N TYR A 53 4.08 -3.80 11.64
CA TYR A 53 3.92 -2.41 11.22
C TYR A 53 3.50 -2.33 9.76
N ALA A 54 2.44 -1.58 9.50
CA ALA A 54 1.90 -1.30 8.18
C ALA A 54 2.23 0.15 7.75
N LEU A 55 2.13 0.38 6.45
CA LEU A 55 2.05 1.71 5.85
C LEU A 55 0.58 2.06 5.62
N ILE A 56 0.29 3.34 5.41
CA ILE A 56 -1.07 3.80 5.06
C ILE A 56 -1.43 3.24 3.68
N ALA A 57 -2.61 2.64 3.58
CA ALA A 57 -3.08 2.00 2.35
C ALA A 57 -4.60 2.01 2.27
N GLY A 58 -5.14 2.22 1.06
CA GLY A 58 -6.59 2.18 0.86
C GLY A 58 -6.98 1.98 -0.59
N PHE A 59 -8.26 1.65 -0.78
CA PHE A 59 -8.82 1.46 -2.11
C PHE A 59 -9.11 2.78 -2.80
N VAL A 60 -8.90 2.78 -4.11
CA VAL A 60 -9.30 3.91 -4.97
C VAL A 60 -10.82 3.93 -5.08
N GLU A 61 -11.43 5.08 -4.81
CA GLU A 61 -12.85 5.28 -5.00
C GLU A 61 -13.20 5.74 -6.42
N ILE A 62 -14.47 5.57 -6.81
CA ILE A 62 -14.93 5.94 -8.15
C ILE A 62 -14.73 7.44 -8.36
N GLY A 63 -13.93 7.79 -9.37
CA GLY A 63 -13.67 9.18 -9.74
C GLY A 63 -12.39 9.76 -9.14
N GLU A 64 -11.68 9.01 -8.28
CA GLU A 64 -10.38 9.44 -7.74
C GLU A 64 -9.21 9.04 -8.65
N SER A 65 -8.19 9.88 -8.68
CA SER A 65 -6.83 9.51 -9.07
C SER A 65 -6.10 8.84 -7.89
N PHE A 66 -4.97 8.20 -8.15
CA PHE A 66 -4.14 7.61 -7.08
C PHE A 66 -3.63 8.67 -6.09
N GLU A 67 -3.29 9.85 -6.58
CA GLU A 67 -2.83 10.96 -5.75
C GLU A 67 -3.94 11.49 -4.84
N GLU A 68 -5.18 11.60 -5.35
CA GLU A 68 -6.34 12.00 -4.55
C GLU A 68 -6.66 10.95 -3.49
N THR A 69 -6.61 9.66 -3.84
CA THR A 69 -6.76 8.55 -2.89
C THR A 69 -5.71 8.63 -1.77
N ILE A 70 -4.44 8.87 -2.10
CA ILE A 70 -3.37 9.02 -1.10
C ILE A 70 -3.68 10.20 -0.16
N HIS A 71 -4.09 11.34 -0.70
CA HIS A 71 -4.43 12.51 0.12
C HIS A 71 -5.62 12.24 1.05
N ARG A 72 -6.65 11.55 0.56
CA ARG A 72 -7.83 11.17 1.35
C ARG A 72 -7.46 10.18 2.46
N GLU A 73 -6.85 9.05 2.13
CA GLU A 73 -6.49 8.00 3.09
C GLU A 73 -5.56 8.52 4.19
N VAL A 74 -4.54 9.30 3.84
CA VAL A 74 -3.63 9.91 4.83
C VAL A 74 -4.36 10.89 5.73
N MET A 75 -5.31 11.65 5.19
CA MET A 75 -6.11 12.58 5.99
C MET A 75 -7.08 11.85 6.91
N GLU A 76 -7.73 10.78 6.43
CA GLU A 76 -8.70 9.99 7.19
C GLU A 76 -8.02 9.19 8.31
N GLU A 77 -6.99 8.40 7.99
CA GLU A 77 -6.36 7.49 8.95
C GLU A 77 -5.51 8.20 10.01
N VAL A 78 -4.76 9.24 9.61
CA VAL A 78 -3.74 9.88 10.49
C VAL A 78 -3.82 11.40 10.58
N GLY A 79 -4.72 12.05 9.85
CA GLY A 79 -4.95 13.50 9.91
C GLY A 79 -3.78 14.34 9.39
N LEU A 80 -2.94 13.79 8.51
CA LEU A 80 -1.76 14.44 7.96
C LEU A 80 -1.98 14.91 6.52
N LYS A 81 -1.10 15.78 6.03
CA LYS A 81 -1.00 16.16 4.62
C LYS A 81 0.33 15.69 4.06
N VAL A 82 0.34 15.37 2.77
CA VAL A 82 1.54 14.91 2.07
C VAL A 82 1.79 15.70 0.80
N LYS A 83 3.02 15.69 0.34
CA LYS A 83 3.50 16.29 -0.90
C LYS A 83 4.53 15.39 -1.56
N ASN A 84 5.00 15.77 -2.75
CA ASN A 84 6.06 15.06 -3.50
C ASN A 84 5.76 13.58 -3.67
N ILE A 85 4.48 13.26 -3.98
CA ILE A 85 4.04 11.88 -4.22
C ILE A 85 4.77 11.33 -5.44
N ARG A 86 5.43 10.17 -5.29
CA ARG A 86 6.22 9.53 -6.34
C ARG A 86 5.86 8.05 -6.44
N TYR A 87 5.47 7.62 -7.62
CA TYR A 87 5.24 6.21 -7.92
C TYR A 87 6.51 5.39 -7.68
N TYR A 88 6.36 4.23 -7.06
CA TYR A 88 7.43 3.26 -6.85
C TYR A 88 7.27 2.07 -7.79
N LYS A 89 6.28 1.24 -7.58
CA LYS A 89 5.90 0.09 -8.44
C LYS A 89 4.49 -0.38 -8.13
N SER A 90 3.97 -1.32 -8.92
CA SER A 90 2.74 -2.04 -8.62
C SER A 90 2.99 -3.52 -8.33
N GLN A 91 2.04 -4.14 -7.63
CA GLN A 91 2.05 -5.55 -7.29
C GLN A 91 0.63 -6.11 -7.33
N PRO A 92 0.36 -7.18 -8.10
CA PRO A 92 -0.91 -7.89 -8.02
C PRO A 92 -1.04 -8.55 -6.64
N TRP A 93 -2.21 -8.33 -6.01
CA TRP A 93 -2.56 -8.89 -4.71
C TRP A 93 -3.76 -9.80 -4.86
N ALA A 94 -3.50 -11.06 -5.20
CA ALA A 94 -4.49 -12.04 -5.60
C ALA A 94 -5.50 -12.44 -4.50
N PHE A 95 -5.21 -12.13 -3.24
CA PHE A 95 -6.09 -12.47 -2.11
C PHE A 95 -7.40 -11.66 -2.09
N SER A 96 -7.43 -10.51 -2.76
CA SER A 96 -8.60 -9.62 -2.79
C SER A 96 -8.86 -9.00 -4.16
N ASP A 97 -8.39 -9.64 -5.25
CA ASP A 97 -8.50 -9.13 -6.62
C ASP A 97 -7.99 -7.68 -6.76
N THR A 98 -6.93 -7.36 -6.03
CA THR A 98 -6.37 -6.01 -5.93
C THR A 98 -5.12 -5.86 -6.77
N GLU A 99 -4.99 -4.72 -7.45
CA GLU A 99 -3.70 -4.20 -7.92
C GLU A 99 -3.23 -3.17 -6.91
N MET A 100 -2.17 -3.48 -6.16
CA MET A 100 -1.57 -2.58 -5.17
C MET A 100 -0.54 -1.69 -5.84
N ILE A 101 -0.70 -0.37 -5.70
CA ILE A 101 0.17 0.64 -6.28
C ILE A 101 0.94 1.35 -5.16
N GLY A 102 2.26 1.21 -5.15
CA GLY A 102 3.17 1.74 -4.13
C GLY A 102 3.73 3.10 -4.46
N PHE A 103 3.76 3.96 -3.44
CA PHE A 103 4.26 5.33 -3.53
C PHE A 103 5.19 5.68 -2.37
N PHE A 104 6.08 6.64 -2.63
CA PHE A 104 6.73 7.44 -1.61
C PHE A 104 6.10 8.83 -1.59
N ALA A 105 5.97 9.41 -0.39
CA ALA A 105 5.53 10.78 -0.20
C ALA A 105 6.28 11.42 0.97
N GLU A 106 6.23 12.73 1.04
CA GLU A 106 6.82 13.51 2.13
C GLU A 106 5.71 14.19 2.94
N LEU A 107 5.91 14.33 4.25
CA LEU A 107 5.02 15.11 5.10
C LEU A 107 4.94 16.56 4.60
N ASP A 108 3.72 17.12 4.57
CA ASP A 108 3.46 18.52 4.25
C ASP A 108 2.79 19.23 5.42
N GLY A 109 3.60 19.80 6.30
CA GLY A 109 3.12 20.55 7.47
C GLY A 109 3.45 19.90 8.81
N PRO A 110 2.59 20.07 9.84
CA PRO A 110 2.83 19.53 11.16
C PRO A 110 2.80 18.00 11.21
N ASP A 111 3.68 17.39 12.01
CA ASP A 111 3.82 15.95 12.20
C ASP A 111 2.86 15.34 13.25
N LYS A 112 1.91 16.15 13.71
CA LYS A 112 0.95 15.73 14.75
C LYS A 112 -0.10 14.79 14.20
N ILE A 113 0.01 13.51 14.53
CA ILE A 113 -0.93 12.45 14.15
C ILE A 113 -2.26 12.64 14.89
N LYS A 114 -3.35 12.51 14.12
CA LYS A 114 -4.71 12.36 14.64
C LYS A 114 -5.24 11.01 14.14
N LEU A 115 -5.16 10.01 15.00
CA LEU A 115 -5.48 8.64 14.67
C LEU A 115 -6.99 8.43 14.44
N GLN A 116 -7.34 7.71 13.37
CA GLN A 116 -8.67 7.14 13.19
C GLN A 116 -8.76 5.85 14.01
N GLU A 117 -9.34 5.95 15.21
CA GLU A 117 -9.34 4.87 16.19
C GLU A 117 -10.18 3.64 15.80
N ASP A 118 -11.06 3.74 14.83
CA ASP A 118 -11.88 2.60 14.36
C ASP A 118 -11.06 1.60 13.55
N GLU A 119 -10.01 2.03 12.87
CA GLU A 119 -9.20 1.21 11.96
C GLU A 119 -7.82 0.91 12.51
N LEU A 120 -7.15 1.91 13.03
CA LEU A 120 -5.81 1.82 13.57
C LEU A 120 -5.79 1.76 15.09
N SER A 121 -4.88 0.96 15.65
CA SER A 121 -4.60 0.92 17.08
C SER A 121 -3.45 1.83 17.49
N GLU A 122 -2.54 2.11 16.54
CA GLU A 122 -1.34 2.88 16.76
C GLU A 122 -0.85 3.46 15.44
N ALA A 123 -0.31 4.69 15.46
CA ALA A 123 0.52 5.24 14.40
C ALA A 123 1.59 6.12 15.01
N GLY A 124 2.79 6.13 14.40
CA GLY A 124 3.93 6.88 14.91
C GLY A 124 5.00 7.10 13.85
N TRP A 125 5.90 8.01 14.19
CA TRP A 125 7.10 8.30 13.40
C TRP A 125 8.28 7.52 13.94
N TYR A 126 8.94 6.74 13.08
CA TYR A 126 10.04 5.86 13.44
C TYR A 126 11.30 6.23 12.65
N HIS A 127 12.42 6.42 13.35
CA HIS A 127 13.71 6.63 12.69
C HIS A 127 14.13 5.38 11.90
N ARG A 128 15.01 5.55 10.92
CA ARG A 128 15.49 4.46 10.05
C ARG A 128 16.01 3.26 10.83
N ASP A 129 16.74 3.49 11.90
CA ASP A 129 17.32 2.47 12.76
C ASP A 129 16.30 1.77 13.66
N GLU A 130 15.15 2.38 13.92
CA GLU A 130 14.04 1.80 14.68
C GLU A 130 13.14 0.89 13.83
N ILE A 131 13.22 0.98 12.49
CA ILE A 131 12.41 0.16 11.58
C ILE A 131 12.92 -1.28 11.64
N PRO A 132 12.08 -2.27 12.02
CA PRO A 132 12.48 -3.67 12.00
C PRO A 132 12.82 -4.14 10.59
N ASP A 133 13.79 -5.04 10.47
CA ASP A 133 14.06 -5.70 9.20
C ASP A 133 12.93 -6.66 8.85
N GLU A 134 12.53 -6.64 7.58
CA GLU A 134 11.54 -7.58 7.08
C GLU A 134 12.17 -8.96 6.89
N THR A 135 11.52 -9.97 7.44
CA THR A 135 11.94 -11.36 7.29
C THR A 135 11.40 -12.03 6.03
N MET A 136 10.38 -11.42 5.42
CA MET A 136 9.79 -11.87 4.16
C MET A 136 9.50 -10.65 3.27
N MET A 137 10.12 -10.63 2.09
CA MET A 137 9.95 -9.55 1.09
C MET A 137 8.84 -9.91 0.09
N ASN A 138 7.67 -10.29 0.59
CA ASN A 138 6.55 -10.78 -0.22
C ASN A 138 5.48 -9.71 -0.51
N SER A 139 5.69 -8.49 -0.04
CA SER A 139 4.76 -7.38 -0.28
C SER A 139 5.48 -6.08 -0.61
N ILE A 140 4.84 -5.26 -1.43
CA ILE A 140 5.32 -3.92 -1.75
C ILE A 140 5.47 -3.04 -0.50
N GLY A 141 4.66 -3.26 0.53
CA GLY A 141 4.79 -2.57 1.82
C GLY A 141 6.09 -2.91 2.54
N SER A 142 6.52 -4.18 2.50
CA SER A 142 7.81 -4.60 3.03
C SER A 142 8.97 -3.95 2.26
N GLU A 143 8.89 -3.94 0.93
CA GLU A 143 9.89 -3.30 0.09
C GLU A 143 10.02 -1.80 0.34
N LEU A 144 8.89 -1.08 0.39
CA LEU A 144 8.87 0.36 0.65
C LEU A 144 9.56 0.72 1.98
N LYS A 145 9.31 -0.07 3.05
CA LYS A 145 9.98 0.11 4.35
C LYS A 145 11.48 -0.13 4.25
N MET A 146 11.92 -1.20 3.56
CA MET A 146 13.34 -1.52 3.41
C MET A 146 14.07 -0.52 2.50
N VAL A 147 13.43 -0.06 1.42
CA VAL A 147 13.97 1.01 0.57
C VAL A 147 14.15 2.30 1.37
N PHE A 148 13.18 2.67 2.19
CA PHE A 148 13.32 3.83 3.07
C PHE A 148 14.49 3.64 4.06
N LYS A 149 14.56 2.49 4.74
CA LYS A 149 15.57 2.19 5.76
C LYS A 149 16.98 2.19 5.20
N TYR A 150 17.22 1.52 4.09
CA TYR A 150 18.56 1.27 3.53
C TYR A 150 18.92 2.18 2.34
N GLY A 151 17.95 2.90 1.79
CA GLY A 151 18.10 3.76 0.62
C GLY A 151 17.85 3.04 -0.71
N SER A 152 18.02 1.71 -0.77
CA SER A 152 17.62 0.86 -1.92
C SER A 152 17.47 -0.61 -1.49
N LEU A 153 16.83 -1.44 -2.34
CA LEU A 153 16.75 -2.88 -2.12
C LEU A 153 18.12 -3.56 -2.25
N GLU A 154 18.96 -3.10 -3.17
CA GLU A 154 20.32 -3.64 -3.35
C GLU A 154 21.13 -3.52 -2.05
N LYS A 155 21.09 -2.34 -1.41
CA LYS A 155 21.74 -2.13 -0.12
C LYS A 155 21.15 -2.98 0.99
N PHE A 156 19.83 -3.14 1.01
CA PHE A 156 19.18 -4.06 1.96
C PHE A 156 19.70 -5.48 1.80
N TYR A 157 19.74 -6.00 0.57
CA TYR A 157 20.26 -7.35 0.29
C TYR A 157 21.75 -7.50 0.63
N GLU A 158 22.55 -6.47 0.33
CA GLU A 158 23.98 -6.46 0.63
C GLU A 158 24.24 -6.49 2.15
N VAL A 159 23.56 -5.64 2.91
CA VAL A 159 23.79 -5.49 4.36
C VAL A 159 23.23 -6.66 5.15
N THR A 160 22.05 -7.16 4.80
CA THR A 160 21.37 -8.21 5.58
C THR A 160 21.69 -9.62 5.13
N GLY A 161 22.27 -9.78 3.93
CA GLY A 161 22.46 -11.08 3.30
C GLY A 161 21.14 -11.76 2.90
N TYR A 162 20.05 -11.03 2.88
CA TYR A 162 18.73 -11.54 2.46
C TYR A 162 18.84 -12.09 1.03
N LYS A 163 18.37 -13.31 0.83
CA LYS A 163 18.25 -13.91 -0.50
C LYS A 163 16.78 -14.09 -0.80
N ASP A 164 16.33 -13.48 -1.89
CA ASP A 164 14.97 -13.69 -2.39
C ASP A 164 14.78 -15.19 -2.65
N GLN A 165 13.76 -15.78 -2.05
CA GLN A 165 13.46 -17.21 -2.20
C GLN A 165 12.52 -17.42 -3.40
N ASN A 166 12.86 -16.84 -4.57
CA ASN A 166 12.16 -17.13 -5.82
C ASN A 166 12.55 -18.51 -6.37
#